data_3208dad3dd3217b44b06d7515f266a81
#
_entry.id   3208dad3dd3217b44b06d7515f266a81
#
_cell.length_a   1.000
_cell.length_b   1.000
_cell.length_c   1.000
_cell.angle_alpha   90.00
_cell.angle_beta   90.00
_cell.angle_gamma   90.00
#
_symmetry.space_group_name_H-M   'P 1'
#
loop_
_entity.id
_entity.type
_entity.pdbx_description
1 polymer ?
#
loop_
_entity_poly.entity_id
_entity_poly.type
_entity_poly.pdbx_seq_one_letter_code
_entity_poly.pdbx_strand_id
1 'polypeptide(L)'
;MTDEISKLENYDVLEKIGEGTYGSVSKARCRSTGKIVALKKVMLKNEREGFPITAIREIKILKKLEHKNIIPLISVVQASVNEKTKYRGTVYMVLEYMSHDLTGLLGYKRKFKLRETKCLMQQFLRGLAYCHSKKIVHRDSKLSNLLLSNSGELRVGDFGLSRVLMPLEGSRRQHLTNRVITLWYRPPELLLGADTYDYSVDIWSAGC
;
A
#
# COMPACT_ATOMS: atom_id res chain seq x y z
N MET A 1 -16.00 -11.65 18.86
CA MET A 1 -15.84 -10.19 18.95
C MET A 1 -16.38 -9.65 17.64
N THR A 2 -17.55 -9.03 17.69
CA THR A 2 -18.16 -8.35 16.53
C THR A 2 -17.28 -7.14 16.21
N ASP A 3 -16.58 -7.18 15.07
CA ASP A 3 -15.91 -6.01 14.52
C ASP A 3 -16.98 -4.95 14.24
N GLU A 4 -17.26 -4.06 15.19
CA GLU A 4 -18.02 -2.86 14.91
C GLU A 4 -17.28 -2.10 13.82
N ILE A 5 -17.92 -1.96 12.65
CA ILE A 5 -17.39 -1.15 11.56
C ILE A 5 -17.26 0.27 12.11
N SER A 6 -16.02 0.66 12.40
CA SER A 6 -15.73 2.02 12.89
C SER A 6 -16.25 3.03 11.88
N LYS A 7 -16.91 4.08 12.34
CA LYS A 7 -17.49 5.11 11.48
C LYS A 7 -16.45 6.17 11.13
N LEU A 8 -16.57 6.75 9.93
CA LEU A 8 -15.69 7.84 9.49
C LEU A 8 -15.78 9.06 10.42
N GLU A 9 -16.94 9.27 11.06
CA GLU A 9 -17.18 10.35 12.02
C GLU A 9 -16.25 10.34 13.24
N ASN A 10 -15.57 9.22 13.49
CA ASN A 10 -14.54 9.11 14.54
C ASN A 10 -13.22 9.79 14.15
N TYR A 11 -13.12 10.36 12.94
CA TYR A 11 -11.91 10.97 12.41
C TYR A 11 -12.20 12.38 11.90
N ASP A 12 -11.39 13.34 12.32
CA ASP A 12 -11.39 14.70 11.79
C ASP A 12 -10.43 14.76 10.60
N VAL A 13 -10.96 14.92 9.39
CA VAL A 13 -10.14 15.07 8.17
C VAL A 13 -9.50 16.45 8.20
N LEU A 14 -8.17 16.49 8.12
CA LEU A 14 -7.37 17.72 8.21
C LEU A 14 -7.04 18.28 6.84
N GLU A 15 -6.37 17.47 6.00
CA GLU A 15 -5.91 17.88 4.68
C GLU A 15 -5.82 16.68 3.72
N LYS A 16 -5.95 16.93 2.42
CA LYS A 16 -5.68 15.95 1.38
C LYS A 16 -4.18 15.93 1.12
N ILE A 17 -3.54 14.77 1.25
CA ILE A 17 -2.09 14.60 1.13
C ILE A 17 -1.66 13.86 -0.12
N GLY A 18 -2.60 13.22 -0.83
CA GLY A 18 -2.30 12.50 -2.07
C GLY A 18 -3.54 12.22 -2.90
N GLU A 19 -3.32 12.06 -4.19
CA GLU A 19 -4.31 11.59 -5.15
C GLU A 19 -3.62 10.68 -6.15
N GLY A 20 -4.22 9.53 -6.42
CA GLY A 20 -3.66 8.55 -7.34
C GLY A 20 -4.76 7.75 -8.03
N THR A 21 -4.34 6.83 -8.89
CA THR A 21 -5.23 5.96 -9.69
C THR A 21 -6.20 5.14 -8.82
N TYR A 22 -5.84 4.88 -7.58
CA TYR A 22 -6.61 4.03 -6.65
C TYR A 22 -7.42 4.80 -5.62
N GLY A 23 -7.38 6.14 -5.63
CA GLY A 23 -8.15 6.99 -4.74
C GLY A 23 -7.37 8.18 -4.20
N SER A 24 -8.00 8.93 -3.29
CA SER A 24 -7.39 10.03 -2.57
C SER A 24 -6.96 9.56 -1.18
N VAL A 25 -5.87 10.15 -0.68
CA VAL A 25 -5.39 9.95 0.68
C VAL A 25 -5.49 11.27 1.43
N SER A 26 -6.06 11.24 2.62
CA SER A 26 -6.18 12.41 3.48
C SER A 26 -5.53 12.14 4.83
N LYS A 27 -4.89 13.15 5.38
CA LYS A 27 -4.43 13.16 6.77
C LYS A 27 -5.62 13.44 7.67
N ALA A 28 -5.75 12.70 8.75
CA ALA A 28 -6.85 12.87 9.69
C ALA A 28 -6.39 12.66 11.13
N ARG A 29 -7.20 13.12 12.08
CA ARG A 29 -6.99 12.91 13.51
C ARG A 29 -8.07 11.98 14.05
N CYS A 30 -7.69 10.93 14.72
CA CYS A 30 -8.60 10.06 15.45
C CYS A 30 -9.11 10.81 16.69
N ARG A 31 -10.43 10.99 16.83
CA ARG A 31 -11.04 11.76 17.93
C ARG A 31 -10.82 11.12 19.30
N SER A 32 -10.88 9.79 19.37
CA SER A 32 -10.73 9.07 20.64
C SER A 32 -9.31 9.03 21.17
N THR A 33 -8.30 8.97 20.27
CA THR A 33 -6.89 8.81 20.67
C THR A 33 -6.03 10.05 20.43
N GLY A 34 -6.52 11.03 19.66
CA GLY A 34 -5.76 12.19 19.19
C GLY A 34 -4.68 11.86 18.15
N LYS A 35 -4.46 10.59 17.82
CA LYS A 35 -3.42 10.16 16.87
C LYS A 35 -3.71 10.61 15.46
N ILE A 36 -2.64 10.98 14.75
CA ILE A 36 -2.71 11.29 13.30
C ILE A 36 -2.65 9.99 12.51
N VAL A 37 -3.54 9.87 11.52
CA VAL A 37 -3.69 8.71 10.65
C VAL A 37 -3.80 9.15 9.18
N ALA A 38 -3.61 8.24 8.25
CA ALA A 38 -3.89 8.43 6.84
C ALA A 38 -5.19 7.68 6.46
N LEU A 39 -6.14 8.41 5.86
CA LEU A 39 -7.38 7.86 5.34
C LEU A 39 -7.25 7.65 3.83
N LYS A 40 -7.07 6.42 3.38
CA LYS A 40 -7.06 6.07 1.96
C LYS A 40 -8.48 5.71 1.52
N LYS A 41 -9.07 6.60 0.69
CA LYS A 41 -10.41 6.40 0.12
C LYS A 41 -10.40 5.25 -0.89
N VAL A 42 -11.33 4.31 -0.73
CA VAL A 42 -11.55 3.24 -1.71
C VAL A 42 -12.45 3.76 -2.81
N MET A 43 -11.92 3.85 -4.05
CA MET A 43 -12.69 4.30 -5.22
C MET A 43 -13.59 3.19 -5.73
N LEU A 44 -14.89 3.45 -5.76
CA LEU A 44 -15.87 2.63 -6.46
C LEU A 44 -15.91 3.11 -7.93
N LYS A 45 -15.25 2.41 -8.84
CA LYS A 45 -15.16 2.84 -10.26
C LYS A 45 -16.52 2.85 -10.97
N ASN A 46 -17.40 1.91 -10.63
CA ASN A 46 -18.77 1.84 -11.13
C ASN A 46 -19.68 1.29 -10.03
N GLU A 47 -20.78 1.98 -9.79
CA GLU A 47 -21.78 1.58 -8.78
C GLU A 47 -22.43 0.23 -9.08
N ARG A 48 -22.43 -0.22 -10.34
CA ARG A 48 -22.99 -1.51 -10.79
C ARG A 48 -22.06 -2.71 -10.56
N GLU A 49 -20.75 -2.49 -10.41
CA GLU A 49 -19.75 -3.57 -10.27
C GLU A 49 -19.47 -4.01 -8.82
N GLY A 50 -20.08 -3.33 -7.85
CA GLY A 50 -19.86 -3.63 -6.43
C GLY A 50 -18.54 -3.12 -5.88
N PHE A 51 -18.07 -3.70 -4.76
CA PHE A 51 -16.84 -3.27 -4.09
C PHE A 51 -15.60 -3.76 -4.86
N PRO A 52 -14.58 -2.90 -5.10
CA PRO A 52 -13.42 -3.27 -5.92
C PRO A 52 -12.65 -4.47 -5.35
N ILE A 53 -12.49 -5.51 -6.15
CA ILE A 53 -11.75 -6.71 -5.75
C ILE A 53 -10.28 -6.42 -5.39
N THR A 54 -9.70 -5.37 -6.00
CA THR A 54 -8.35 -4.89 -5.68
C THR A 54 -8.26 -4.36 -4.25
N ALA A 55 -9.26 -3.58 -3.81
CA ALA A 55 -9.31 -3.06 -2.45
C ALA A 55 -9.55 -4.17 -1.41
N ILE A 56 -10.46 -5.13 -1.71
CA ILE A 56 -10.65 -6.31 -0.85
C ILE A 56 -9.33 -7.06 -0.67
N ARG A 57 -8.57 -7.21 -1.76
CA ARG A 57 -7.30 -7.92 -1.76
C ARG A 57 -6.24 -7.16 -0.97
N GLU A 58 -6.12 -5.85 -1.15
CA GLU A 58 -5.23 -4.98 -0.39
C GLU A 58 -5.51 -5.07 1.11
N ILE A 59 -6.77 -4.93 1.51
CA ILE A 59 -7.21 -5.07 2.92
C ILE A 59 -6.85 -6.45 3.49
N LYS A 60 -7.15 -7.53 2.73
CA LYS A 60 -6.84 -8.90 3.18
C LYS A 60 -5.34 -9.14 3.33
N ILE A 61 -4.52 -8.57 2.45
CA ILE A 61 -3.06 -8.67 2.53
C ILE A 61 -2.55 -7.89 3.73
N LEU A 62 -2.93 -6.61 3.88
CA LEU A 62 -2.49 -5.77 4.99
C LEU A 62 -2.89 -6.33 6.35
N LYS A 63 -4.08 -6.93 6.49
CA LYS A 63 -4.50 -7.60 7.74
C LYS A 63 -3.61 -8.79 8.14
N LYS A 64 -2.87 -9.37 7.20
CA LYS A 64 -1.94 -10.51 7.46
C LYS A 64 -0.50 -10.08 7.72
N LEU A 65 -0.19 -8.82 7.44
CA LEU A 65 1.18 -8.30 7.53
C LEU A 65 1.34 -7.49 8.82
N GLU A 66 2.21 -7.96 9.69
CA GLU A 66 2.59 -7.27 10.93
C GLU A 66 4.11 -7.20 11.01
N HIS A 67 4.69 -6.08 10.60
CA HIS A 67 6.13 -5.87 10.58
C HIS A 67 6.46 -4.37 10.64
N LYS A 68 7.53 -4.00 11.37
CA LYS A 68 7.94 -2.61 11.58
C LYS A 68 8.23 -1.81 10.30
N ASN A 69 8.58 -2.49 9.21
CA ASN A 69 8.86 -1.85 7.92
C ASN A 69 7.75 -2.04 6.88
N ILE A 70 6.54 -2.40 7.32
CA ILE A 70 5.32 -2.45 6.50
C ILE A 70 4.30 -1.48 7.10
N ILE A 71 3.59 -0.77 6.24
CA ILE A 71 2.54 0.14 6.69
C ILE A 71 1.40 -0.65 7.35
N PRO A 72 1.06 -0.40 8.62
CA PRO A 72 -0.02 -1.12 9.28
C PRO A 72 -1.40 -0.60 8.85
N LEU A 73 -2.34 -1.52 8.60
CA LEU A 73 -3.76 -1.22 8.50
C LEU A 73 -4.34 -1.18 9.91
N ILE A 74 -4.74 0.01 10.36
CA ILE A 74 -5.30 0.23 11.70
C ILE A 74 -6.76 -0.25 11.75
N SER A 75 -7.57 0.19 10.77
CA SER A 75 -8.98 -0.21 10.64
C SER A 75 -9.52 0.06 9.24
N VAL A 76 -10.73 -0.39 8.99
CA VAL A 76 -11.52 -0.04 7.80
C VAL A 76 -12.78 0.63 8.29
N VAL A 77 -13.09 1.80 7.77
CA VAL A 77 -14.23 2.62 8.19
C VAL A 77 -15.12 2.95 7.01
N GLN A 78 -16.41 3.15 7.28
CA GLN A 78 -17.39 3.54 6.29
C GLN A 78 -17.97 4.92 6.65
N ALA A 79 -18.09 5.79 5.65
CA ALA A 79 -18.86 7.03 5.80
C ALA A 79 -20.34 6.71 5.92
N SER A 80 -21.07 7.49 6.73
CA SER A 80 -22.53 7.38 6.84
C SER A 80 -23.19 7.62 5.47
N VAL A 81 -24.25 6.87 5.20
CA VAL A 81 -25.06 7.06 3.99
C VAL A 81 -25.78 8.40 4.12
N ASN A 82 -25.51 9.32 3.21
CA ASN A 82 -26.25 10.57 3.14
C ASN A 82 -27.49 10.35 2.26
N GLU A 83 -28.67 10.80 2.68
CA GLU A 83 -29.94 10.66 1.93
C GLU A 83 -29.86 11.26 0.51
N LYS A 84 -28.96 12.23 0.28
CA LYS A 84 -28.70 12.82 -1.03
C LYS A 84 -27.91 11.92 -1.97
N THR A 85 -27.14 10.97 -1.42
CA THR A 85 -26.43 9.96 -2.22
C THR A 85 -27.13 8.62 -1.96
N LYS A 86 -27.98 8.16 -2.88
CA LYS A 86 -28.69 6.86 -2.83
C LYS A 86 -27.76 5.64 -2.75
N TYR A 87 -26.46 5.82 -2.43
CA TYR A 87 -25.42 4.83 -2.55
C TYR A 87 -24.81 4.45 -1.20
N ARG A 88 -24.34 3.19 -1.13
CA ARG A 88 -23.58 2.65 0.01
C ARG A 88 -22.43 3.58 0.37
N GLY A 89 -22.29 3.90 1.65
CA GLY A 89 -21.29 4.85 2.13
C GLY A 89 -19.88 4.51 1.66
N THR A 90 -19.10 5.56 1.35
CA THR A 90 -17.69 5.43 0.92
C THR A 90 -16.86 4.73 2.00
N VAL A 91 -16.02 3.78 1.58
CA VAL A 91 -15.13 3.03 2.47
C VAL A 91 -13.74 3.66 2.46
N TYR A 92 -13.10 3.70 3.63
CA TYR A 92 -11.73 4.17 3.81
C TYR A 92 -10.90 3.13 4.55
N MET A 93 -9.65 2.96 4.13
CA MET A 93 -8.64 2.28 4.91
C MET A 93 -7.96 3.31 5.82
N VAL A 94 -7.90 3.03 7.11
CA VAL A 94 -7.18 3.83 8.11
C VAL A 94 -5.80 3.22 8.26
N LEU A 95 -4.78 3.97 7.87
CA LEU A 95 -3.38 3.55 7.88
C LEU A 95 -2.58 4.43 8.85
N GLU A 96 -1.42 3.97 9.29
CA GLU A 96 -0.46 4.82 9.98
C GLU A 96 -0.08 6.02 9.09
N TYR A 97 -0.01 7.22 9.69
CA TYR A 97 0.43 8.41 8.97
C TYR A 97 1.95 8.48 8.94
N MET A 98 2.49 8.64 7.73
CA MET A 98 3.91 8.86 7.51
C MET A 98 4.12 10.25 6.92
N SER A 99 5.09 10.98 7.46
CA SER A 99 5.27 12.42 7.13
C SER A 99 5.78 12.65 5.72
N HIS A 100 6.50 11.68 5.15
CA HIS A 100 7.19 11.80 3.87
C HIS A 100 7.11 10.51 3.06
N ASP A 101 7.31 10.61 1.76
CA ASP A 101 7.74 9.55 0.88
C ASP A 101 9.12 9.89 0.27
N LEU A 102 9.83 8.88 -0.22
CA LEU A 102 11.19 9.12 -0.73
C LEU A 102 11.19 9.92 -2.04
N THR A 103 10.13 9.87 -2.85
CA THR A 103 10.02 10.70 -4.07
C THR A 103 9.93 12.17 -3.70
N GLY A 104 9.06 12.52 -2.75
CA GLY A 104 8.91 13.90 -2.28
C GLY A 104 10.22 14.44 -1.69
N LEU A 105 10.89 13.64 -0.84
CA LEU A 105 12.16 14.05 -0.24
C LEU A 105 13.26 14.30 -1.28
N LEU A 106 13.37 13.46 -2.31
CA LEU A 106 14.33 13.68 -3.39
C LEU A 106 13.94 14.87 -4.27
N GLY A 107 12.63 15.10 -4.49
CA GLY A 107 12.10 16.28 -5.20
C GLY A 107 12.50 17.60 -4.52
N TYR A 108 12.59 17.63 -3.19
CA TYR A 108 13.14 18.77 -2.43
C TYR A 108 14.66 18.86 -2.47
N LYS A 109 15.34 18.18 -3.42
CA LYS A 109 16.80 18.13 -3.62
C LYS A 109 17.57 17.62 -2.39
N ARG A 110 16.92 16.87 -1.49
CA ARG A 110 17.61 16.22 -0.38
C ARG A 110 18.55 15.14 -0.93
N LYS A 111 19.83 15.26 -0.63
CA LYS A 111 20.84 14.22 -0.91
C LYS A 111 21.01 13.35 0.31
N PHE A 112 20.76 12.07 0.19
CA PHE A 112 21.08 11.10 1.24
C PHE A 112 22.57 10.77 1.26
N LYS A 113 23.16 10.77 2.45
CA LYS A 113 24.52 10.25 2.64
C LYS A 113 24.51 8.72 2.50
N LEU A 114 25.62 8.13 2.14
CA LEU A 114 25.74 6.66 1.98
C LEU A 114 25.25 5.89 3.20
N ARG A 115 25.52 6.38 4.42
CA ARG A 115 25.05 5.75 5.67
C ARG A 115 23.52 5.78 5.78
N GLU A 116 22.87 6.90 5.41
CA GLU A 116 21.41 7.03 5.41
C GLU A 116 20.81 6.10 4.36
N THR A 117 21.36 6.07 3.14
CA THR A 117 20.93 5.16 2.07
C THR A 117 21.03 3.70 2.50
N LYS A 118 22.14 3.28 3.11
CA LYS A 118 22.29 1.92 3.65
C LYS A 118 21.24 1.59 4.70
N CYS A 119 20.95 2.54 5.61
CA CYS A 119 19.93 2.36 6.64
C CYS A 119 18.53 2.19 6.04
N LEU A 120 18.15 3.04 5.07
CA LEU A 120 16.87 2.97 4.39
C LEU A 120 16.73 1.68 3.57
N MET A 121 17.76 1.29 2.81
CA MET A 121 17.77 0.05 2.05
C MET A 121 17.65 -1.18 2.95
N GLN A 122 18.34 -1.19 4.09
CA GLN A 122 18.22 -2.30 5.05
C GLN A 122 16.79 -2.43 5.58
N GLN A 123 16.11 -1.32 5.90
CA GLN A 123 14.73 -1.32 6.34
C GLN A 123 13.78 -1.79 5.24
N PHE A 124 13.96 -1.30 4.02
CA PHE A 124 13.19 -1.70 2.84
C PHE A 124 13.31 -3.20 2.56
N LEU A 125 14.54 -3.71 2.47
CA LEU A 125 14.78 -5.14 2.22
C LEU A 125 14.25 -6.04 3.33
N ARG A 126 14.26 -5.60 4.60
CA ARG A 126 13.61 -6.33 5.71
C ARG A 126 12.09 -6.40 5.51
N GLY A 127 11.46 -5.31 5.08
CA GLY A 127 10.04 -5.27 4.74
C GLY A 127 9.70 -6.24 3.60
N LEU A 128 10.47 -6.22 2.50
CA LEU A 128 10.29 -7.15 1.37
C LEU A 128 10.51 -8.61 1.78
N ALA A 129 11.60 -8.90 2.51
CA ALA A 129 11.88 -10.26 2.99
C ALA A 129 10.74 -10.80 3.85
N TYR A 130 10.13 -9.95 4.70
CA TYR A 130 8.96 -10.34 5.47
C TYR A 130 7.76 -10.64 4.57
N CYS A 131 7.45 -9.79 3.57
CA CYS A 131 6.38 -10.04 2.60
C CYS A 131 6.60 -11.38 1.88
N HIS A 132 7.81 -11.63 1.38
CA HIS A 132 8.17 -12.86 0.67
C HIS A 132 8.06 -14.10 1.57
N SER A 133 8.44 -14.01 2.85
CA SER A 133 8.23 -15.10 3.83
C SER A 133 6.75 -15.46 4.04
N LYS A 134 5.85 -14.48 3.84
CA LYS A 134 4.39 -14.67 3.86
C LYS A 134 3.81 -15.01 2.48
N LYS A 135 4.67 -15.34 1.52
CA LYS A 135 4.31 -15.67 0.12
C LYS A 135 3.61 -14.50 -0.61
N ILE A 136 3.91 -13.27 -0.23
CA ILE A 136 3.34 -12.06 -0.84
C ILE A 136 4.42 -11.38 -1.67
N VAL A 137 4.15 -11.16 -2.96
CA VAL A 137 4.92 -10.31 -3.87
C VAL A 137 4.28 -8.93 -3.93
N HIS A 138 5.07 -7.86 -3.79
CA HIS A 138 4.59 -6.48 -3.71
C HIS A 138 4.16 -5.93 -5.07
N ARG A 139 5.03 -6.03 -6.08
CA ARG A 139 4.81 -5.68 -7.50
C ARG A 139 4.60 -4.19 -7.80
N ASP A 140 4.89 -3.30 -6.85
CA ASP A 140 4.93 -1.84 -7.08
C ASP A 140 5.93 -1.15 -6.15
N SER A 141 7.11 -1.76 -5.97
CA SER A 141 8.20 -1.19 -5.20
C SER A 141 8.81 -0.02 -5.96
N LYS A 142 8.53 1.20 -5.47
CA LYS A 142 9.02 2.47 -6.02
C LYS A 142 9.15 3.50 -4.91
N LEU A 143 9.91 4.57 -5.15
CA LEU A 143 10.22 5.58 -4.13
C LEU A 143 8.99 6.23 -3.50
N SER A 144 7.90 6.45 -4.26
CA SER A 144 6.65 7.02 -3.72
C SER A 144 5.89 6.07 -2.80
N ASN A 145 6.19 4.77 -2.84
CA ASN A 145 5.61 3.75 -1.96
C ASN A 145 6.51 3.42 -0.77
N LEU A 146 7.69 4.08 -0.67
CA LEU A 146 8.59 4.00 0.47
C LEU A 146 8.37 5.22 1.36
N LEU A 147 7.59 5.01 2.41
CA LEU A 147 7.14 6.05 3.33
C LEU A 147 8.14 6.21 4.47
N LEU A 148 8.40 7.45 4.89
CA LEU A 148 9.39 7.75 5.90
C LEU A 148 8.79 8.63 7.00
N SER A 149 9.02 8.24 8.27
CA SER A 149 8.69 9.07 9.41
C SER A 149 9.78 10.11 9.69
N ASN A 150 9.45 11.12 10.52
CA ASN A 150 10.43 12.11 10.98
C ASN A 150 11.56 11.49 11.84
N SER A 151 11.33 10.30 12.42
CA SER A 151 12.33 9.53 13.19
C SER A 151 13.25 8.66 12.33
N GLY A 152 13.05 8.64 11.00
CA GLY A 152 13.85 7.83 10.07
C GLY A 152 13.38 6.37 9.94
N GLU A 153 12.17 6.06 10.39
CA GLU A 153 11.57 4.75 10.20
C GLU A 153 10.94 4.66 8.81
N LEU A 154 11.33 3.64 8.04
CA LEU A 154 10.79 3.37 6.72
C LEU A 154 9.70 2.29 6.78
N ARG A 155 8.60 2.56 6.08
CA ARG A 155 7.51 1.61 5.85
C ARG A 155 7.24 1.45 4.36
N VAL A 156 7.11 0.20 3.92
CA VAL A 156 6.62 -0.12 2.57
C VAL A 156 5.11 0.05 2.57
N GLY A 157 4.60 0.86 1.65
CA GLY A 157 3.19 1.17 1.49
C GLY A 157 2.63 0.70 0.15
N ASP A 158 1.33 0.92 -0.05
CA ASP A 158 0.55 0.63 -1.26
C ASP A 158 0.62 -0.83 -1.77
N PHE A 159 -0.15 -1.69 -1.13
CA PHE A 159 -0.30 -3.11 -1.48
C PHE A 159 -1.40 -3.38 -2.53
N GLY A 160 -1.87 -2.36 -3.24
CA GLY A 160 -2.96 -2.47 -4.23
C GLY A 160 -2.65 -3.42 -5.40
N LEU A 161 -1.37 -3.53 -5.79
CA LEU A 161 -0.92 -4.47 -6.83
C LEU A 161 -0.40 -5.80 -6.29
N SER A 162 -0.30 -5.97 -4.97
CA SER A 162 0.30 -7.17 -4.37
C SER A 162 -0.51 -8.43 -4.61
N ARG A 163 0.18 -9.58 -4.59
CA ARG A 163 -0.43 -10.92 -4.75
C ARG A 163 0.20 -11.92 -3.80
N VAL A 164 -0.62 -12.90 -3.43
CA VAL A 164 -0.12 -14.12 -2.80
C VAL A 164 0.33 -15.06 -3.91
N LEU A 165 1.57 -15.52 -3.85
CA LEU A 165 2.07 -16.58 -4.73
C LEU A 165 1.70 -17.92 -4.12
N MET A 166 0.94 -18.71 -4.87
CA MET A 166 0.57 -20.06 -4.44
C MET A 166 1.76 -20.99 -4.61
N PRO A 167 1.98 -21.96 -3.70
CA PRO A 167 2.93 -23.04 -3.94
C PRO A 167 2.58 -23.74 -5.24
N LEU A 168 3.60 -24.04 -6.03
CA LEU A 168 3.42 -24.80 -7.27
C LEU A 168 3.23 -26.27 -6.90
N GLU A 169 2.01 -26.78 -7.02
CA GLU A 169 1.71 -28.21 -6.98
C GLU A 169 1.68 -28.73 -8.43
N GLY A 170 2.63 -29.59 -8.78
CA GLY A 170 2.75 -30.16 -10.12
C GLY A 170 3.16 -29.15 -11.20
N SER A 171 2.79 -29.42 -12.45
CA SER A 171 3.17 -28.64 -13.64
C SER A 171 2.37 -27.34 -13.81
N ARG A 172 1.46 -26.99 -12.91
CA ARG A 172 0.62 -25.80 -13.04
C ARG A 172 1.34 -24.55 -12.53
N ARG A 173 1.79 -23.71 -13.45
CA ARG A 173 2.31 -22.37 -13.12
C ARG A 173 1.15 -21.40 -12.86
N GLN A 174 1.28 -20.55 -11.84
CA GLN A 174 0.33 -19.48 -11.60
C GLN A 174 0.56 -18.37 -12.63
N HIS A 175 -0.39 -18.16 -13.54
CA HIS A 175 -0.34 -17.02 -14.45
C HIS A 175 -0.71 -15.73 -13.73
N LEU A 176 0.13 -14.74 -13.85
CA LEU A 176 0.01 -13.44 -13.20
C LEU A 176 -0.06 -12.34 -14.27
N THR A 177 -0.69 -11.22 -13.91
CA THR A 177 -0.71 -10.04 -14.78
C THR A 177 0.72 -9.51 -14.99
N ASN A 178 1.16 -9.36 -16.23
CA ASN A 178 2.50 -8.84 -16.58
C ASN A 178 2.56 -7.30 -16.64
N ARG A 179 1.42 -6.61 -16.83
CA ARG A 179 1.33 -5.15 -16.82
C ARG A 179 1.26 -4.58 -15.41
N VAL A 180 2.25 -4.92 -14.60
CA VAL A 180 2.46 -4.43 -13.25
C VAL A 180 3.83 -3.80 -13.13
N ILE A 181 4.11 -3.17 -12.00
CA ILE A 181 5.34 -2.42 -11.70
C ILE A 181 5.47 -1.18 -12.59
N THR A 182 5.69 -0.04 -11.98
CA THR A 182 5.97 1.21 -12.67
C THR A 182 7.18 1.03 -13.61
N LEU A 183 7.09 1.50 -14.85
CA LEU A 183 8.01 1.18 -15.94
C LEU A 183 9.51 1.31 -15.57
N TRP A 184 9.88 2.34 -14.84
CA TRP A 184 11.29 2.59 -14.42
C TRP A 184 11.85 1.51 -13.49
N TYR A 185 10.98 0.76 -12.81
CA TYR A 185 11.33 -0.28 -11.83
C TYR A 185 10.98 -1.69 -12.33
N ARG A 186 10.53 -1.81 -13.61
CA ARG A 186 10.04 -3.07 -14.17
C ARG A 186 11.19 -3.95 -14.63
N PRO A 187 11.23 -5.22 -14.17
CA PRO A 187 12.30 -6.16 -14.55
C PRO A 187 12.16 -6.62 -16.01
N PRO A 188 13.25 -7.12 -16.60
CA PRO A 188 13.31 -7.48 -18.02
C PRO A 188 12.32 -8.57 -18.41
N GLU A 189 12.07 -9.58 -17.57
CA GLU A 189 11.11 -10.63 -17.85
C GLU A 189 9.69 -10.09 -18.05
N LEU A 190 9.28 -9.08 -17.26
CA LEU A 190 7.98 -8.43 -17.42
C LEU A 190 7.93 -7.52 -18.66
N LEU A 191 9.05 -6.90 -19.03
CA LEU A 191 9.15 -6.12 -20.28
C LEU A 191 9.00 -7.03 -21.49
N LEU A 192 9.52 -8.26 -21.40
CA LEU A 192 9.41 -9.28 -22.44
C LEU A 192 8.09 -10.04 -22.43
N GLY A 193 7.16 -9.69 -21.52
CA GLY A 193 5.80 -10.23 -21.53
C GLY A 193 5.58 -11.49 -20.69
N ALA A 194 6.53 -11.88 -19.84
CA ALA A 194 6.34 -13.03 -18.95
C ALA A 194 5.12 -12.84 -18.06
N ASP A 195 4.30 -13.88 -17.96
CA ASP A 195 3.13 -13.95 -17.08
C ASP A 195 3.34 -14.91 -15.89
N THR A 196 4.51 -15.55 -15.84
CA THR A 196 4.98 -16.38 -14.72
C THR A 196 6.28 -15.78 -14.18
N TYR A 197 6.26 -15.33 -12.96
CA TYR A 197 7.40 -14.71 -12.28
C TYR A 197 7.27 -14.91 -10.76
N ASP A 198 8.31 -14.61 -10.02
CA ASP A 198 8.38 -14.81 -8.58
C ASP A 198 8.73 -13.52 -7.82
N TYR A 199 9.30 -13.66 -6.62
CA TYR A 199 9.69 -12.54 -5.76
C TYR A 199 10.86 -11.72 -6.32
N SER A 200 11.60 -12.23 -7.31
CA SER A 200 12.75 -11.56 -7.93
C SER A 200 12.36 -10.21 -8.55
N VAL A 201 11.09 -10.06 -8.99
CA VAL A 201 10.60 -8.79 -9.54
C VAL A 201 10.68 -7.63 -8.53
N ASP A 202 10.44 -7.91 -7.24
CA ASP A 202 10.57 -6.91 -6.17
C ASP A 202 12.04 -6.59 -5.88
N ILE A 203 12.93 -7.59 -6.00
CA ILE A 203 14.38 -7.41 -5.79
C ILE A 203 14.98 -6.58 -6.92
N TRP A 204 14.57 -6.81 -8.17
CA TRP A 204 14.93 -5.94 -9.30
C TRP A 204 14.54 -4.48 -9.04
N SER A 205 13.26 -4.27 -8.68
CA SER A 205 12.73 -2.93 -8.37
C SER A 205 13.50 -2.26 -7.21
N ALA A 206 13.95 -3.04 -6.23
CA ALA A 206 14.76 -2.53 -5.12
C ALA A 206 16.18 -2.14 -5.56
N GLY A 207 16.70 -2.74 -6.64
CA GLY A 207 18.01 -2.41 -7.21
C GLY A 207 18.00 -1.15 -8.08
N CYS A 208 16.84 -0.70 -8.55
CA CYS A 208 16.68 0.52 -9.33
C CYS A 208 16.67 1.76 -8.45
#